data_41214d7c24dc344d2c0cea3508e841ca
#
_entry.id   41214d7c24dc344d2c0cea3508e841ca
#
_cell.length_a   1.000
_cell.length_b   1.000
_cell.length_c   1.000
_cell.angle_alpha   90.00
_cell.angle_beta   90.00
_cell.angle_gamma   90.00
#
_symmetry.space_group_name_H-M   'P 1'
#
loop_
_entity.id
_entity.type
_entity.pdbx_description
1 polymer ?
#
loop_
_entity_poly.entity_id
_entity_poly.type
_entity_poly.pdbx_seq_one_letter_code
_entity_poly.pdbx_strand_id
1 'polypeptide(L)'
;MLSEAWNEARQRAFGRLEQEAKVLGAHAVVGVQLTTGRHDWAAGAIEYIAVGTAVRIEAEQTADQPTLTDLSGQDYWQLWQAGYRPLGVVGASSVYYIVSGWQQRQAQQGMFASWANQELRDFTQGVYDVREATLGRVSAEARGQGAAGMVGVSIDHSVEEREVDAGGSHRTDLIVTMHVLGTSIIERDVTVSEISPALQIDLSAGRQSQHLLGGTQ
;
A
#
# COMPACT_ATOMS: atom_id res chain seq x y z
N MET A 1 18.36 8.84 -0.05
CA MET A 1 18.18 10.06 -0.86
C MET A 1 16.99 9.97 -1.82
N LEU A 2 16.96 9.13 -2.88
CA LEU A 2 15.80 9.10 -3.81
C LEU A 2 14.49 8.63 -3.14
N SER A 3 14.54 7.54 -2.40
CA SER A 3 13.37 7.04 -1.64
C SER A 3 12.87 8.04 -0.60
N GLU A 4 13.72 8.84 0.00
CA GLU A 4 13.34 9.89 0.96
C GLU A 4 12.60 11.04 0.25
N ALA A 5 13.13 11.50 -0.88
CA ALA A 5 12.47 12.53 -1.67
C ALA A 5 11.07 12.10 -2.14
N TRP A 6 10.90 10.84 -2.51
CA TRP A 6 9.61 10.29 -2.89
C TRP A 6 8.64 10.24 -1.71
N ASN A 7 9.10 9.79 -0.54
CA ASN A 7 8.25 9.78 0.65
C ASN A 7 7.86 11.19 1.10
N GLU A 8 8.76 12.16 0.99
CA GLU A 8 8.46 13.57 1.29
C GLU A 8 7.43 14.14 0.29
N ALA A 9 7.57 13.89 -1.00
CA ALA A 9 6.62 14.33 -2.02
C ALA A 9 5.22 13.72 -1.80
N ARG A 10 5.16 12.42 -1.44
CA ARG A 10 3.91 11.74 -1.06
C ARG A 10 3.26 12.42 0.15
N GLN A 11 4.00 12.66 1.21
CA GLN A 11 3.48 13.33 2.42
C GLN A 11 2.96 14.73 2.12
N ARG A 12 3.63 15.47 1.24
CA ARG A 12 3.16 16.79 0.78
C ARG A 12 1.85 16.69 0.01
N ALA A 13 1.67 15.65 -0.83
CA ALA A 13 0.42 15.43 -1.55
C ALA A 13 -0.74 15.14 -0.58
N PHE A 14 -0.52 14.28 0.42
CA PHE A 14 -1.53 14.01 1.46
C PHE A 14 -1.83 15.24 2.30
N GLY A 15 -0.83 16.00 2.71
CA GLY A 15 -1.04 17.23 3.48
C GLY A 15 -1.86 18.29 2.72
N ARG A 16 -1.74 18.37 1.38
CA ARG A 16 -2.58 19.23 0.56
C ARG A 16 -4.03 18.74 0.51
N LEU A 17 -4.23 17.43 0.28
CA LEU A 17 -5.56 16.82 0.28
C LEU A 17 -6.26 17.02 1.63
N GLU A 18 -5.54 16.88 2.74
CA GLU A 18 -6.06 17.13 4.08
C GLU A 18 -6.47 18.60 4.28
N GLN A 19 -5.65 19.54 3.82
CA GLN A 19 -5.98 20.97 3.89
C GLN A 19 -7.23 21.31 3.07
N GLU A 20 -7.36 20.78 1.86
CA GLU A 20 -8.55 20.96 1.02
C GLU A 20 -9.80 20.39 1.69
N ALA A 21 -9.72 19.19 2.26
CA ALA A 21 -10.81 18.57 2.99
C ALA A 21 -11.21 19.36 4.24
N LYS A 22 -10.24 19.94 4.93
CA LYS A 22 -10.47 20.82 6.09
C LYS A 22 -11.24 22.09 5.68
N VAL A 23 -10.89 22.70 4.56
CA VAL A 23 -11.62 23.88 4.03
C VAL A 23 -13.08 23.53 3.71
N LEU A 24 -13.35 22.29 3.27
CA LEU A 24 -14.70 21.79 3.01
C LEU A 24 -15.46 21.42 4.30
N GLY A 25 -14.82 21.48 5.47
CA GLY A 25 -15.40 21.05 6.75
C GLY A 25 -15.67 19.54 6.79
N ALA A 26 -14.85 18.75 6.13
CA ALA A 26 -14.95 17.30 6.15
C ALA A 26 -14.38 16.72 7.45
N HIS A 27 -14.92 15.58 7.89
CA HIS A 27 -14.38 14.80 9.01
C HIS A 27 -13.39 13.74 8.53
N ALA A 28 -13.60 13.21 7.32
CA ALA A 28 -12.70 12.24 6.71
C ALA A 28 -12.65 12.42 5.18
N VAL A 29 -11.58 11.88 4.58
CA VAL A 29 -11.47 11.66 3.13
C VAL A 29 -11.37 10.16 2.91
N VAL A 30 -12.35 9.59 2.23
CA VAL A 30 -12.44 8.16 1.94
C VAL A 30 -12.01 7.87 0.49
N GLY A 31 -11.58 6.64 0.24
CA GLY A 31 -11.15 6.21 -1.09
C GLY A 31 -9.94 6.98 -1.59
N VAL A 32 -9.01 7.32 -0.71
CA VAL A 32 -7.78 8.03 -1.09
C VAL A 32 -6.97 7.16 -2.04
N GLN A 33 -6.71 7.69 -3.22
CA GLN A 33 -5.85 7.09 -4.22
C GLN A 33 -4.63 7.98 -4.43
N LEU A 34 -3.48 7.33 -4.54
CA LEU A 34 -2.21 7.98 -4.82
C LEU A 34 -1.71 7.51 -6.18
N THR A 35 -1.58 8.44 -7.11
CA THR A 35 -1.05 8.15 -8.45
C THR A 35 0.32 8.81 -8.61
N THR A 36 1.24 8.10 -9.24
CA THR A 36 2.55 8.62 -9.60
C THR A 36 2.57 8.99 -11.09
N GLY A 37 2.91 10.24 -11.38
CA GLY A 37 3.15 10.73 -12.74
C GLY A 37 4.65 10.85 -13.02
N ARG A 38 5.08 10.47 -14.22
CA ARG A 38 6.42 10.80 -14.74
C ARG A 38 6.27 11.90 -15.78
N HIS A 39 7.12 12.90 -15.72
CA HIS A 39 7.11 13.99 -16.69
C HIS A 39 8.23 13.83 -17.70
N ASP A 40 7.89 13.79 -18.98
CA ASP A 40 8.86 13.65 -20.07
C ASP A 40 9.83 14.86 -20.19
N TRP A 41 9.39 16.03 -19.70
CA TRP A 41 10.20 17.26 -19.73
C TRP A 41 11.22 17.39 -18.61
N ALA A 42 11.16 16.54 -17.58
CA ALA A 42 12.09 16.56 -16.45
C ALA A 42 12.54 15.12 -16.15
N ALA A 43 13.66 14.71 -16.73
CA ALA A 43 14.22 13.38 -16.52
C ALA A 43 14.41 13.10 -15.02
N GLY A 44 13.71 12.09 -14.51
CA GLY A 44 13.75 11.69 -13.11
C GLY A 44 12.83 12.46 -12.15
N ALA A 45 12.01 13.40 -12.65
CA ALA A 45 10.97 14.03 -11.85
C ALA A 45 9.77 13.11 -11.69
N ILE A 46 9.29 12.99 -10.45
CA ILE A 46 8.09 12.24 -10.10
C ILE A 46 7.09 13.21 -9.47
N GLU A 47 5.86 13.13 -9.93
CA GLU A 47 4.71 13.82 -9.34
C GLU A 47 3.85 12.82 -8.58
N TYR A 48 3.37 13.22 -7.40
CA TYR A 48 2.35 12.50 -6.66
C TYR A 48 1.05 13.28 -6.71
N ILE A 49 -0.01 12.60 -7.14
CA ILE A 49 -1.38 13.14 -7.17
C ILE A 49 -2.19 12.31 -6.19
N ALA A 50 -2.72 12.96 -5.14
CA ALA A 50 -3.63 12.36 -4.19
C ALA A 50 -5.05 12.85 -4.46
N VAL A 51 -6.00 11.93 -4.60
CA VAL A 51 -7.42 12.23 -4.76
C VAL A 51 -8.24 11.40 -3.79
N GLY A 52 -9.42 11.89 -3.39
CA GLY A 52 -10.31 11.18 -2.49
C GLY A 52 -11.66 11.89 -2.38
N THR A 53 -12.58 11.31 -1.64
CA THR A 53 -13.93 11.87 -1.41
C THR A 53 -14.03 12.40 0.01
N ALA A 54 -14.19 13.71 0.14
CA ALA A 54 -14.40 14.37 1.44
C ALA A 54 -15.81 14.05 1.97
N VAL A 55 -15.91 13.57 3.21
CA VAL A 55 -17.17 13.17 3.84
C VAL A 55 -17.34 13.83 5.21
N ARG A 56 -18.60 14.08 5.56
CA ARG A 56 -19.02 14.49 6.90
C ARG A 56 -19.74 13.34 7.57
N ILE A 57 -19.39 13.09 8.83
CA ILE A 57 -19.96 12.01 9.64
C ILE A 57 -20.84 12.68 10.70
N GLU A 58 -22.15 12.47 10.64
CA GLU A 58 -23.11 13.13 11.54
C GLU A 58 -22.88 12.82 13.03
N ALA A 59 -22.29 11.66 13.34
CA ALA A 59 -21.99 11.22 14.69
C ALA A 59 -20.68 11.78 15.27
N GLU A 60 -19.87 12.43 14.47
CA GLU A 60 -18.60 13.02 14.91
C GLU A 60 -18.72 14.54 15.08
N GLN A 61 -18.16 15.03 16.20
CA GLN A 61 -17.91 16.45 16.34
C GLN A 61 -16.75 16.83 15.41
N THR A 62 -16.76 18.06 14.90
CA THR A 62 -15.76 18.61 13.98
C THR A 62 -14.35 18.24 14.43
N ALA A 63 -13.70 17.34 13.72
CA ALA A 63 -12.29 17.06 13.95
C ALA A 63 -11.46 18.25 13.48
N ASP A 64 -10.45 18.65 14.24
CA ASP A 64 -9.54 19.72 13.82
C ASP A 64 -8.77 19.38 12.53
N GLN A 65 -8.63 18.10 12.23
CA GLN A 65 -8.00 17.57 11.01
C GLN A 65 -8.82 16.39 10.46
N PRO A 66 -9.16 16.40 9.16
CA PRO A 66 -9.83 15.28 8.50
C PRO A 66 -8.93 14.05 8.45
N THR A 67 -9.47 12.87 8.74
CA THR A 67 -8.74 11.61 8.63
C THR A 67 -8.71 11.15 7.17
N LEU A 68 -7.53 10.94 6.61
CA LEU A 68 -7.37 10.35 5.29
C LEU A 68 -7.41 8.82 5.38
N THR A 69 -8.12 8.15 4.48
CA THR A 69 -8.17 6.68 4.40
C THR A 69 -8.31 6.22 2.95
N ASP A 70 -7.62 5.16 2.58
CA ASP A 70 -7.75 4.49 1.28
C ASP A 70 -9.00 3.59 1.20
N LEU A 71 -9.63 3.34 2.34
CA LEU A 71 -10.88 2.57 2.41
C LEU A 71 -12.02 3.27 1.67
N SER A 72 -12.86 2.50 1.00
CA SER A 72 -14.13 3.02 0.49
C SER A 72 -15.03 3.52 1.64
N GLY A 73 -16.02 4.35 1.34
CA GLY A 73 -16.99 4.77 2.35
C GLY A 73 -17.74 3.61 3.02
N GLN A 74 -17.95 2.51 2.27
CA GLN A 74 -18.56 1.30 2.80
C GLN A 74 -17.63 0.56 3.76
N ASP A 75 -16.36 0.38 3.39
CA ASP A 75 -15.36 -0.29 4.23
C ASP A 75 -15.08 0.53 5.50
N TYR A 76 -15.03 1.86 5.36
CA TYR A 76 -14.93 2.78 6.50
C TYR A 76 -16.07 2.55 7.49
N TRP A 77 -17.32 2.47 6.99
CA TRP A 77 -18.49 2.23 7.82
C TRP A 77 -18.46 0.85 8.49
N GLN A 78 -18.08 -0.20 7.76
CA GLN A 78 -17.93 -1.55 8.31
C GLN A 78 -16.85 -1.58 9.41
N LEU A 79 -15.71 -0.93 9.19
CA LEU A 79 -14.65 -0.79 10.16
C LEU A 79 -15.17 -0.11 11.44
N TRP A 80 -15.93 0.97 11.26
CA TRP A 80 -16.54 1.71 12.36
C TRP A 80 -17.51 0.84 13.16
N GLN A 81 -18.36 0.05 12.51
CA GLN A 81 -19.28 -0.91 13.16
C GLN A 81 -18.51 -2.02 13.89
N ALA A 82 -17.37 -2.44 13.37
CA ALA A 82 -16.52 -3.45 14.00
C ALA A 82 -15.74 -2.93 15.23
N GLY A 83 -15.95 -1.67 15.63
CA GLY A 83 -15.32 -1.10 16.80
C GLY A 83 -13.91 -0.51 16.56
N TYR A 84 -13.56 -0.25 15.31
CA TYR A 84 -12.30 0.39 14.94
C TYR A 84 -12.55 1.77 14.35
N ARG A 85 -11.51 2.59 14.34
CA ARG A 85 -11.47 3.84 13.58
C ARG A 85 -10.15 3.98 12.84
N PRO A 86 -10.14 4.54 11.65
CA PRO A 86 -8.91 4.90 10.97
C PRO A 86 -8.22 6.06 11.68
N LEU A 87 -6.88 6.03 11.70
CA LEU A 87 -6.04 7.12 12.19
C LEU A 87 -5.50 7.96 11.03
N GLY A 88 -5.21 7.32 9.90
CA GLY A 88 -4.71 7.99 8.73
C GLY A 88 -4.16 7.02 7.70
N VAL A 89 -3.92 7.52 6.50
CA VAL A 89 -3.18 6.81 5.46
C VAL A 89 -1.72 6.72 5.86
N VAL A 90 -1.15 5.53 5.73
CA VAL A 90 0.27 5.24 5.90
C VAL A 90 0.83 4.62 4.63
N GLY A 91 2.07 4.86 4.34
CA GLY A 91 2.67 4.28 3.16
C GLY A 91 4.17 4.55 3.05
N ALA A 92 4.82 3.84 2.15
CA ALA A 92 6.21 4.08 1.82
C ALA A 92 6.50 3.79 0.35
N SER A 93 7.51 4.48 -0.17
CA SER A 93 8.09 4.21 -1.47
C SER A 93 9.56 3.90 -1.30
N SER A 94 10.04 2.86 -1.96
CA SER A 94 11.46 2.49 -1.97
C SER A 94 11.92 2.22 -3.39
N VAL A 95 13.14 2.65 -3.70
CA VAL A 95 13.81 2.39 -4.97
C VAL A 95 15.18 1.81 -4.66
N TYR A 96 15.46 0.65 -5.24
CA TYR A 96 16.73 -0.04 -5.08
C TYR A 96 17.33 -0.33 -6.44
N TYR A 97 18.62 -0.09 -6.54
CA TYR A 97 19.44 -0.49 -7.67
C TYR A 97 20.18 -1.79 -7.30
N ILE A 98 19.85 -2.87 -7.99
CA ILE A 98 20.40 -4.19 -7.73
C ILE A 98 21.42 -4.51 -8.83
N VAL A 99 22.67 -4.62 -8.43
CA VAL A 99 23.79 -4.96 -9.32
C VAL A 99 23.88 -6.48 -9.47
N SER A 100 23.93 -6.98 -10.69
CA SER A 100 24.14 -8.42 -10.93
C SER A 100 25.52 -8.87 -10.47
N GLY A 101 25.57 -9.91 -9.62
CA GLY A 101 26.78 -10.52 -9.13
C GLY A 101 27.55 -11.26 -10.23
N TRP A 102 28.82 -11.60 -9.97
CA TRP A 102 29.68 -12.26 -10.96
C TRP A 102 29.18 -13.66 -11.35
N GLN A 103 28.66 -14.42 -10.39
CA GLN A 103 28.09 -15.75 -10.64
C GLN A 103 26.86 -15.69 -11.54
N GLN A 104 26.00 -14.71 -11.33
CA GLN A 104 24.81 -14.48 -12.12
C GLN A 104 25.15 -14.04 -13.54
N ARG A 105 26.20 -13.24 -13.72
CA ARG A 105 26.72 -12.85 -15.05
C ARG A 105 27.21 -14.05 -15.84
N GLN A 106 27.91 -15.01 -15.23
CA GLN A 106 28.33 -16.24 -15.88
C GLN A 106 27.12 -17.11 -16.30
N ALA A 107 26.10 -17.19 -15.47
CA ALA A 107 24.87 -17.92 -15.77
C ALA A 107 24.10 -17.32 -16.95
N GLN A 108 24.10 -15.99 -17.10
CA GLN A 108 23.44 -15.29 -18.21
C GLN A 108 24.21 -15.40 -19.54
N GLN A 109 25.52 -15.58 -19.52
CA GLN A 109 26.38 -15.63 -20.70
C GLN A 109 26.69 -17.05 -21.18
N GLY A 110 26.28 -18.08 -20.45
CA GLY A 110 26.51 -19.48 -20.80
C GLY A 110 25.72 -19.90 -22.05
N MET A 111 26.31 -20.80 -22.87
CA MET A 111 25.69 -21.34 -24.11
C MET A 111 24.34 -22.03 -23.86
N PHE A 112 24.01 -22.39 -22.62
CA PHE A 112 22.75 -23.01 -22.18
C PHE A 112 21.89 -22.08 -21.33
N ALA A 113 22.21 -20.80 -21.21
CA ALA A 113 21.50 -19.83 -20.37
C ALA A 113 20.00 -19.71 -20.70
N SER A 114 19.65 -19.90 -21.99
CA SER A 114 18.26 -19.82 -22.46
C SER A 114 17.43 -21.09 -22.18
N TRP A 115 18.04 -22.18 -21.71
CA TRP A 115 17.38 -23.49 -21.52
C TRP A 115 17.17 -23.86 -20.07
N ALA A 116 17.85 -23.17 -19.13
CA ALA A 116 17.75 -23.43 -17.70
C ALA A 116 16.86 -22.36 -17.05
N ASN A 117 15.73 -22.78 -16.49
CA ASN A 117 14.96 -21.94 -15.57
C ASN A 117 15.73 -21.85 -14.26
N GLN A 118 16.60 -20.84 -14.13
CA GLN A 118 17.51 -20.68 -13.01
C GLN A 118 17.08 -19.47 -12.18
N GLU A 119 16.96 -19.67 -10.87
CA GLU A 119 16.75 -18.59 -9.93
C GLU A 119 17.98 -17.66 -9.89
N LEU A 120 17.72 -16.37 -10.11
CA LEU A 120 18.74 -15.34 -10.07
C LEU A 120 18.81 -14.78 -8.64
N ARG A 121 19.58 -15.47 -7.79
CA ARG A 121 19.62 -15.25 -6.33
C ARG A 121 19.84 -13.80 -5.92
N ASP A 122 20.75 -13.08 -6.60
CA ASP A 122 21.03 -11.69 -6.26
C ASP A 122 19.80 -10.79 -6.49
N PHE A 123 19.05 -11.07 -7.54
CA PHE A 123 17.83 -10.34 -7.86
C PHE A 123 16.69 -10.70 -6.91
N THR A 124 16.51 -11.98 -6.64
CA THR A 124 15.51 -12.46 -5.66
C THR A 124 15.78 -11.85 -4.29
N GLN A 125 17.03 -11.91 -3.81
CA GLN A 125 17.40 -11.31 -2.53
C GLN A 125 17.16 -9.81 -2.52
N GLY A 126 17.56 -9.10 -3.57
CA GLY A 126 17.35 -7.65 -3.69
C GLY A 126 15.88 -7.25 -3.65
N VAL A 127 14.98 -8.04 -4.27
CA VAL A 127 13.52 -7.80 -4.19
C VAL A 127 12.99 -8.02 -2.78
N TYR A 128 13.47 -9.05 -2.07
CA TYR A 128 13.11 -9.27 -0.66
C TYR A 128 13.59 -8.11 0.22
N ASP A 129 14.81 -7.63 0.03
CA ASP A 129 15.38 -6.51 0.79
C ASP A 129 14.57 -5.21 0.60
N VAL A 130 14.15 -4.92 -0.65
CA VAL A 130 13.27 -3.78 -0.96
C VAL A 130 11.94 -3.91 -0.24
N ARG A 131 11.34 -5.11 -0.29
CA ARG A 131 10.06 -5.39 0.36
C ARG A 131 10.16 -5.20 1.87
N GLU A 132 11.16 -5.80 2.51
CA GLU A 132 11.36 -5.70 3.95
C GLU A 132 11.58 -4.24 4.37
N ALA A 133 12.44 -3.51 3.67
CA ALA A 133 12.70 -2.11 3.95
C ALA A 133 11.45 -1.25 3.79
N THR A 134 10.63 -1.49 2.75
CA THR A 134 9.41 -0.71 2.51
C THR A 134 8.35 -1.01 3.57
N LEU A 135 8.08 -2.28 3.86
CA LEU A 135 7.12 -2.68 4.90
C LEU A 135 7.57 -2.23 6.29
N GLY A 136 8.87 -2.26 6.57
CA GLY A 136 9.44 -1.76 7.81
C GLY A 136 9.15 -0.27 8.02
N ARG A 137 9.26 0.55 6.96
CA ARG A 137 8.92 1.98 7.00
C ARG A 137 7.44 2.22 7.24
N VAL A 138 6.56 1.51 6.52
CA VAL A 138 5.11 1.60 6.70
C VAL A 138 4.71 1.22 8.13
N SER A 139 5.29 0.13 8.65
CA SER A 139 5.04 -0.30 10.03
C SER A 139 5.53 0.73 11.05
N ALA A 140 6.66 1.40 10.79
CA ALA A 140 7.16 2.46 11.66
C ALA A 140 6.25 3.69 11.64
N GLU A 141 5.76 4.09 10.46
CA GLU A 141 4.81 5.21 10.30
C GLU A 141 3.49 4.90 11.04
N ALA A 142 2.92 3.71 10.87
CA ALA A 142 1.71 3.28 11.59
C ALA A 142 1.89 3.28 13.11
N ARG A 143 3.00 2.74 13.61
CA ARG A 143 3.33 2.79 15.04
C ARG A 143 3.49 4.22 15.54
N GLY A 144 4.10 5.11 14.76
CA GLY A 144 4.22 6.53 15.08
C GLY A 144 2.87 7.23 15.25
N GLN A 145 1.84 6.77 14.55
CA GLN A 145 0.45 7.22 14.72
C GLN A 145 -0.27 6.56 15.90
N GLY A 146 0.35 5.62 16.62
CA GLY A 146 -0.28 4.87 17.69
C GLY A 146 -1.25 3.78 17.21
N ALA A 147 -1.08 3.28 16.00
CA ALA A 147 -1.96 2.29 15.41
C ALA A 147 -1.86 0.92 16.11
N ALA A 148 -3.01 0.27 16.28
CA ALA A 148 -3.11 -1.13 16.70
C ALA A 148 -2.93 -2.09 15.50
N GLY A 149 -3.19 -1.63 14.28
CA GLY A 149 -3.08 -2.42 13.06
C GLY A 149 -3.19 -1.58 11.79
N MET A 150 -3.21 -2.27 10.66
CA MET A 150 -3.40 -1.67 9.34
C MET A 150 -4.38 -2.51 8.53
N VAL A 151 -5.17 -1.83 7.69
CA VAL A 151 -6.12 -2.43 6.76
C VAL A 151 -5.98 -1.80 5.38
N GLY A 152 -6.55 -2.42 4.36
CA GLY A 152 -6.54 -1.90 2.99
C GLY A 152 -5.14 -1.86 2.36
N VAL A 153 -4.18 -2.66 2.84
CA VAL A 153 -2.78 -2.57 2.37
C VAL A 153 -2.68 -3.01 0.92
N SER A 154 -2.28 -2.08 0.07
CA SER A 154 -1.92 -2.32 -1.33
C SER A 154 -0.41 -2.25 -1.52
N ILE A 155 0.12 -3.12 -2.36
CA ILE A 155 1.53 -3.17 -2.73
C ILE A 155 1.61 -3.12 -4.24
N ASP A 156 2.25 -2.08 -4.75
CA ASP A 156 2.59 -1.95 -6.16
C ASP A 156 4.11 -1.99 -6.33
N HIS A 157 4.58 -2.69 -7.36
CA HIS A 157 6.00 -2.79 -7.63
C HIS A 157 6.28 -2.80 -9.13
N SER A 158 7.42 -2.24 -9.50
CA SER A 158 7.96 -2.32 -10.86
C SER A 158 9.41 -2.76 -10.83
N VAL A 159 9.80 -3.47 -11.86
CA VAL A 159 11.18 -3.92 -12.09
C VAL A 159 11.56 -3.43 -13.47
N GLU A 160 12.61 -2.61 -13.54
CA GLU A 160 13.19 -2.12 -14.79
C GLU A 160 14.57 -2.73 -14.97
N GLU A 161 14.82 -3.33 -16.12
CA GLU A 161 16.14 -3.83 -16.50
C GLU A 161 17.00 -2.68 -17.02
N ARG A 162 18.26 -2.68 -16.63
CA ARG A 162 19.24 -1.70 -17.09
C ARG A 162 20.50 -2.39 -17.57
N GLU A 163 20.72 -2.31 -18.87
CA GLU A 163 21.98 -2.75 -19.44
C GLU A 163 23.10 -1.76 -19.14
N VAL A 164 24.22 -2.27 -18.65
CA VAL A 164 25.40 -1.49 -18.28
C VAL A 164 26.62 -2.07 -18.95
N ASP A 165 27.33 -1.25 -19.73
CA ASP A 165 28.64 -1.55 -20.27
C ASP A 165 29.73 -1.25 -19.25
N ALA A 166 30.39 -2.27 -18.74
CA ALA A 166 31.47 -2.12 -17.81
C ALA A 166 32.76 -2.75 -18.39
N GLY A 167 33.56 -1.95 -19.05
CA GLY A 167 34.91 -2.35 -19.50
C GLY A 167 34.92 -3.53 -20.50
N GLY A 168 33.98 -3.57 -21.43
CA GLY A 168 33.88 -4.61 -22.48
C GLY A 168 33.06 -5.84 -22.10
N SER A 169 32.39 -5.81 -20.94
CA SER A 169 31.39 -6.80 -20.57
C SER A 169 30.04 -6.14 -20.36
N HIS A 170 29.02 -6.68 -21.05
CA HIS A 170 27.62 -6.29 -20.85
C HIS A 170 27.09 -6.96 -19.58
N ARG A 171 26.40 -6.20 -18.73
CA ARG A 171 25.68 -6.74 -17.58
C ARG A 171 24.29 -6.15 -17.51
N THR A 172 23.35 -6.91 -17.01
CA THR A 172 21.99 -6.48 -16.72
C THR A 172 21.85 -6.26 -15.21
N ASP A 173 21.56 -5.03 -14.82
CA ASP A 173 21.21 -4.66 -13.44
C ASP A 173 19.70 -4.40 -13.37
N LEU A 174 19.13 -4.36 -12.17
CA LEU A 174 17.72 -4.09 -11.97
C LEU A 174 17.52 -2.81 -11.14
N ILE A 175 16.49 -2.04 -11.53
CA ILE A 175 15.92 -1.00 -10.68
C ILE A 175 14.58 -1.54 -10.19
N VAL A 176 14.47 -1.78 -8.90
CA VAL A 176 13.23 -2.23 -8.26
C VAL A 176 12.63 -1.05 -7.52
N THR A 177 11.39 -0.75 -7.88
CA THR A 177 10.57 0.26 -7.19
C THR A 177 9.43 -0.42 -6.51
N MET A 178 9.16 -0.06 -5.26
CA MET A 178 8.02 -0.59 -4.48
C MET A 178 7.29 0.55 -3.80
N HIS A 179 5.96 0.55 -3.93
CA HIS A 179 5.04 1.45 -3.27
C HIS A 179 4.10 0.63 -2.39
N VAL A 180 3.94 1.04 -1.15
CA VAL A 180 2.99 0.43 -0.22
C VAL A 180 2.12 1.55 0.33
N LEU A 181 0.82 1.31 0.36
CA LEU A 181 -0.18 2.21 0.91
C LEU A 181 -1.19 1.39 1.73
N GLY A 182 -1.75 1.99 2.76
CA GLY A 182 -2.80 1.39 3.56
C GLY A 182 -3.31 2.36 4.62
N THR A 183 -4.31 1.96 5.37
CA THR A 183 -4.89 2.76 6.45
C THR A 183 -4.52 2.17 7.81
N SER A 184 -3.93 2.99 8.67
CA SER A 184 -3.68 2.67 10.07
C SER A 184 -4.98 2.76 10.88
N ILE A 185 -5.19 1.83 11.82
CA ILE A 185 -6.41 1.73 12.60
C ILE A 185 -6.11 1.59 14.10
N ILE A 186 -7.08 2.00 14.91
CA ILE A 186 -7.07 1.78 16.36
C ILE A 186 -8.45 1.31 16.82
N GLU A 187 -8.49 0.53 17.88
CA GLU A 187 -9.73 0.14 18.54
C GLU A 187 -10.43 1.37 19.17
N ARG A 188 -11.74 1.37 19.09
CA ARG A 188 -12.59 2.34 19.78
C ARG A 188 -13.07 1.71 21.09
N ASP A 189 -13.14 2.52 22.14
CA ASP A 189 -13.72 2.09 23.41
C ASP A 189 -15.27 2.13 23.31
N VAL A 190 -15.81 1.13 22.60
CA VAL A 190 -17.25 0.96 22.38
C VAL A 190 -17.65 -0.50 22.52
N THR A 191 -18.85 -0.76 23.02
CA THR A 191 -19.42 -2.10 22.99
C THR A 191 -19.84 -2.42 21.56
N VAL A 192 -19.14 -3.34 20.93
CA VAL A 192 -19.47 -3.81 19.59
C VAL A 192 -20.63 -4.78 19.69
N SER A 193 -21.76 -4.51 19.00
CA SER A 193 -22.81 -5.50 18.86
C SER A 193 -22.34 -6.61 17.92
N GLU A 194 -22.59 -7.88 18.30
CA GLU A 194 -22.26 -9.00 17.43
C GLU A 194 -22.99 -8.84 16.10
N ILE A 195 -22.22 -8.83 15.01
CA ILE A 195 -22.77 -8.84 13.66
C ILE A 195 -23.16 -10.27 13.36
N SER A 196 -24.45 -10.59 13.51
CA SER A 196 -24.99 -11.87 13.06
C SER A 196 -25.10 -11.85 11.52
N PRO A 197 -24.43 -12.77 10.80
CA PRO A 197 -24.57 -12.84 9.37
C PRO A 197 -26.04 -13.16 8.98
N ALA A 198 -26.61 -12.36 8.08
CA ALA A 198 -27.98 -12.56 7.61
C ALA A 198 -28.15 -13.86 6.79
N LEU A 199 -27.04 -14.36 6.22
CA LEU A 199 -26.97 -15.60 5.47
C LEU A 199 -25.62 -16.27 5.68
N GLN A 200 -25.65 -17.56 6.04
CA GLN A 200 -24.46 -18.39 6.12
C GLN A 200 -24.57 -19.53 5.13
N ILE A 201 -23.66 -19.66 4.19
CA ILE A 201 -23.60 -20.72 3.20
C ILE A 201 -22.41 -21.63 3.54
N ASP A 202 -22.69 -22.88 3.84
CA ASP A 202 -21.66 -23.91 4.01
C ASP A 202 -21.32 -24.53 2.66
N LEU A 203 -20.10 -24.31 2.19
CA LEU A 203 -19.59 -24.84 0.92
C LEU A 203 -18.74 -26.11 1.12
N SER A 204 -18.56 -26.59 2.34
CA SER A 204 -17.55 -27.60 2.67
C SER A 204 -17.96 -29.04 2.29
N ALA A 205 -19.20 -29.34 1.94
CA ALA A 205 -19.63 -30.72 1.76
C ALA A 205 -20.44 -30.99 0.50
N GLY A 206 -20.49 -30.13 -0.49
CA GLY A 206 -21.33 -30.34 -1.68
C GLY A 206 -22.81 -30.53 -1.38
N ARG A 207 -23.27 -30.35 -0.15
CA ARG A 207 -24.65 -30.35 0.29
C ARG A 207 -25.07 -28.94 0.64
N GLN A 208 -25.95 -28.39 -0.16
CA GLN A 208 -26.61 -27.13 0.15
C GLN A 208 -27.55 -27.31 1.35
N SER A 209 -27.09 -27.04 2.55
CA SER A 209 -27.97 -26.83 3.70
C SER A 209 -28.23 -25.32 3.83
N GLN A 210 -29.34 -24.86 3.30
CA GLN A 210 -29.83 -23.51 3.57
C GLN A 210 -30.46 -23.52 4.97
N HIS A 211 -29.74 -23.03 5.97
CA HIS A 211 -30.35 -22.64 7.24
C HIS A 211 -30.82 -21.20 7.12
N LEU A 212 -32.04 -21.00 6.74
CA LEU A 212 -32.77 -19.76 6.97
C LEU A 212 -32.98 -19.65 8.48
N LEU A 213 -32.24 -18.79 9.14
CA LEU A 213 -32.54 -18.39 10.51
C LEU A 213 -33.82 -17.57 10.47
N GLY A 214 -34.93 -18.27 10.63
CA GLY A 214 -36.25 -17.67 10.74
C GLY A 214 -36.32 -16.83 12.00
N GLY A 215 -36.80 -15.61 11.84
CA GLY A 215 -37.14 -14.73 12.95
C GLY A 215 -38.10 -15.40 13.91
N THR A 216 -37.75 -15.35 15.17
CA THR A 216 -38.68 -15.66 16.27
C THR A 216 -39.43 -14.39 16.65
N GLN A 217 -40.69 -14.57 16.84
CA GLN A 217 -41.72 -13.65 17.31
C GLN A 217 -41.32 -12.89 18.57
#